data_26c43d4e3f3e2ba1a382a1bcf8d0dc9b
#
_entry.id   26c43d4e3f3e2ba1a382a1bcf8d0dc9b
#
_cell.length_a   1.000
_cell.length_b   1.000
_cell.length_c   1.000
_cell.angle_alpha   90.00
_cell.angle_beta   90.00
_cell.angle_gamma   90.00
#
_symmetry.space_group_name_H-M   'P 1'
#
loop_
_entity.id
_entity.type
_entity.pdbx_description
1 polymer ?
#
loop_
_entity_poly.entity_id
_entity_poly.type
_entity_poly.pdbx_seq_one_letter_code
_entity_poly.pdbx_strand_id
1 'polypeptide(L)'
;MRSRVHRVLAFAGLALSLSMMFIPARTNAQDRPSRPEEIEWTWEVRPPHVDSKLPNVLLVGDSITRNYYPEVQRQLSHVANVYLMATSTSVGDPRLSHQLADFSTMEAVPFQVVHFNNGMHGWAYSEAEYWDAFPSFLAALHAIAPGASFIWATTTPVKVDAVPGPTNARVDARNSIALSFIKDAGISIDDQHGLMTRHLDQYEDTVHFKTAGAIMQGQQAAQSIRSSLQSDK
;
A
#
# COMPACT_ATOMS: atom_id res chain seq x y z
N MET A 1 24.07 85.57 28.54
CA MET A 1 24.28 84.20 29.04
C MET A 1 23.28 83.27 28.26
N ARG A 2 23.75 82.49 27.28
CA ARG A 2 22.95 81.60 26.46
C ARG A 2 23.37 80.20 26.82
N SER A 3 22.42 79.44 27.42
CA SER A 3 22.55 78.01 27.77
C SER A 3 22.32 77.17 26.51
N ARG A 4 23.30 76.29 26.18
CA ARG A 4 23.17 75.29 25.12
C ARG A 4 22.68 74.01 25.75
N VAL A 5 21.50 73.54 25.31
CA VAL A 5 20.94 72.24 25.62
C VAL A 5 21.46 71.24 24.59
N HIS A 6 22.20 70.20 25.06
CA HIS A 6 22.65 69.11 24.22
C HIS A 6 21.53 68.02 24.21
N ARG A 7 21.03 67.73 23.02
CA ARG A 7 20.10 66.57 22.80
C ARG A 7 20.98 65.36 22.49
N VAL A 8 20.91 64.36 23.35
CA VAL A 8 21.47 63.01 23.12
C VAL A 8 20.43 62.20 22.37
N LEU A 9 20.75 61.79 21.13
CA LEU A 9 19.92 60.85 20.34
C LEU A 9 20.38 59.41 20.69
N ALA A 10 19.50 58.67 21.34
CA ALA A 10 19.69 57.22 21.56
C ALA A 10 19.22 56.47 20.32
N PHE A 11 20.11 55.77 19.63
CA PHE A 11 19.79 54.82 18.58
C PHE A 11 19.47 53.46 19.22
N ALA A 12 18.20 53.08 19.17
CA ALA A 12 17.78 51.71 19.51
C ALA A 12 17.98 50.81 18.29
N GLY A 13 19.03 49.99 18.32
CA GLY A 13 19.29 48.97 17.29
C GLY A 13 18.32 47.78 17.49
N LEU A 14 17.39 47.60 16.56
CA LEU A 14 16.50 46.42 16.49
C LEU A 14 17.27 45.27 15.83
N ALA A 15 17.78 44.33 16.63
CA ALA A 15 18.40 43.08 16.14
C ALA A 15 17.27 42.10 15.70
N LEU A 16 17.07 41.99 14.39
CA LEU A 16 16.18 40.99 13.81
C LEU A 16 16.91 39.63 13.83
N SER A 17 16.58 38.75 14.79
CA SER A 17 17.06 37.36 14.80
C SER A 17 16.26 36.54 13.79
N LEU A 18 16.90 36.27 12.64
CA LEU A 18 16.34 35.36 11.61
C LEU A 18 16.53 33.91 12.11
N SER A 19 15.48 33.34 12.73
CA SER A 19 15.43 31.89 13.05
C SER A 19 15.27 31.13 11.75
N MET A 20 16.36 30.58 11.21
CA MET A 20 16.31 29.58 10.14
C MET A 20 15.61 28.32 10.71
N MET A 21 14.34 28.12 10.38
CA MET A 21 13.71 26.83 10.53
C MET A 21 14.38 25.84 9.57
N PHE A 22 15.19 24.94 10.11
CA PHE A 22 15.66 23.76 9.40
C PHE A 22 14.42 22.87 9.14
N ILE A 23 13.84 22.98 7.94
CA ILE A 23 12.91 21.97 7.44
C ILE A 23 13.79 20.81 6.97
N PRO A 24 13.76 19.63 7.62
CA PRO A 24 14.51 18.50 7.12
C PRO A 24 14.01 18.20 5.71
N ALA A 25 14.91 18.16 4.73
CA ALA A 25 14.60 17.75 3.37
C ALA A 25 14.01 16.33 3.47
N ARG A 26 12.74 16.15 3.10
CA ARG A 26 12.15 14.83 2.93
C ARG A 26 12.93 14.16 1.80
N THR A 27 13.70 13.14 2.13
CA THR A 27 14.29 12.26 1.12
C THR A 27 13.16 11.64 0.31
N ASN A 28 13.20 11.82 -1.01
CA ASN A 28 12.26 11.15 -1.88
C ASN A 28 12.33 9.64 -1.62
N ALA A 29 11.20 8.96 -1.62
CA ALA A 29 11.15 7.49 -1.40
C ALA A 29 12.05 6.73 -2.39
N GLN A 30 12.29 7.31 -3.57
CA GLN A 30 13.17 6.77 -4.63
C GLN A 30 14.66 6.84 -4.29
N ASP A 31 15.09 7.69 -3.34
CA ASP A 31 16.50 7.82 -2.93
C ASP A 31 16.89 6.88 -1.78
N ARG A 32 15.97 6.02 -1.33
CA ARG A 32 16.24 5.07 -0.25
C ARG A 32 16.97 3.84 -0.77
N PRO A 33 17.90 3.29 0.02
CA PRO A 33 18.54 2.03 -0.34
C PRO A 33 17.51 0.89 -0.30
N SER A 34 17.52 0.06 -1.34
CA SER A 34 16.77 -1.19 -1.33
C SER A 34 17.32 -2.13 -0.24
N ARG A 35 16.43 -2.78 0.49
CA ARG A 35 16.74 -3.81 1.51
C ARG A 35 15.96 -5.08 1.18
N PRO A 36 16.42 -5.84 0.19
CA PRO A 36 15.74 -7.07 -0.21
C PRO A 36 15.74 -8.10 0.92
N GLU A 37 14.72 -8.93 0.92
CA GLU A 37 14.69 -10.14 1.73
C GLU A 37 15.68 -11.19 1.18
N GLU A 38 15.95 -12.26 1.92
CA GLU A 38 16.84 -13.33 1.47
C GLU A 38 16.37 -13.97 0.17
N ILE A 39 15.04 -14.07 0.00
CA ILE A 39 14.40 -14.58 -1.22
C ILE A 39 13.42 -13.53 -1.72
N GLU A 40 13.74 -12.96 -2.87
CA GLU A 40 12.85 -12.03 -3.57
C GLU A 40 12.19 -12.71 -4.77
N TRP A 41 10.92 -12.43 -4.95
CA TRP A 41 10.13 -13.01 -6.04
C TRP A 41 9.05 -12.03 -6.51
N THR A 42 8.65 -12.17 -7.77
CA THR A 42 7.48 -11.54 -8.38
C THR A 42 6.68 -12.62 -9.09
N TRP A 43 5.37 -12.59 -8.95
CA TRP A 43 4.43 -13.53 -9.54
C TRP A 43 3.34 -12.77 -10.27
N GLU A 44 3.29 -12.93 -11.58
CA GLU A 44 2.39 -12.18 -12.45
C GLU A 44 1.47 -13.15 -13.19
N VAL A 45 0.18 -12.87 -13.15
CA VAL A 45 -0.84 -13.72 -13.79
C VAL A 45 -1.82 -12.83 -14.55
N ARG A 46 -2.06 -13.22 -15.78
CA ARG A 46 -3.13 -12.67 -16.62
C ARG A 46 -4.25 -13.69 -16.79
N PRO A 47 -5.49 -13.27 -17.07
CA PRO A 47 -6.56 -14.21 -17.37
C PRO A 47 -6.20 -15.04 -18.62
N PRO A 48 -6.52 -16.36 -18.64
CA PRO A 48 -6.19 -17.23 -19.77
C PRO A 48 -6.91 -16.81 -21.07
N HIS A 49 -8.06 -16.14 -20.92
CA HIS A 49 -8.86 -15.56 -22.00
C HIS A 49 -9.35 -14.19 -21.56
N VAL A 50 -8.97 -13.17 -22.30
CA VAL A 50 -9.42 -11.78 -22.07
C VAL A 50 -10.70 -11.56 -22.88
N ASP A 51 -11.81 -11.23 -22.22
CA ASP A 51 -13.02 -10.75 -22.88
C ASP A 51 -12.98 -9.21 -22.93
N SER A 52 -12.88 -8.66 -24.11
CA SER A 52 -12.82 -7.20 -24.32
C SER A 52 -14.08 -6.44 -23.91
N LYS A 53 -15.16 -7.13 -23.60
CA LYS A 53 -16.43 -6.55 -23.11
C LYS A 53 -16.47 -6.43 -21.58
N LEU A 54 -15.54 -7.09 -20.88
CA LEU A 54 -15.47 -7.08 -19.43
C LEU A 54 -14.44 -6.07 -18.93
N PRO A 55 -14.67 -5.45 -17.77
CA PRO A 55 -13.67 -4.60 -17.12
C PRO A 55 -12.46 -5.42 -16.70
N ASN A 56 -11.29 -4.77 -16.65
CA ASN A 56 -10.07 -5.36 -16.13
C ASN A 56 -9.91 -4.99 -14.64
N VAL A 57 -9.61 -5.97 -13.82
CA VAL A 57 -9.37 -5.84 -12.39
C VAL A 57 -7.96 -6.31 -12.09
N LEU A 58 -7.20 -5.53 -11.36
CA LEU A 58 -5.86 -5.87 -10.91
C LEU A 58 -5.86 -6.15 -9.41
N LEU A 59 -5.31 -7.30 -9.01
CA LEU A 59 -4.90 -7.57 -7.64
C LEU A 59 -3.40 -7.29 -7.51
N VAL A 60 -3.02 -6.44 -6.55
CA VAL A 60 -1.63 -6.19 -6.17
C VAL A 60 -1.42 -6.65 -4.73
N GLY A 61 -0.39 -7.47 -4.49
CA GLY A 61 -0.13 -7.92 -3.12
C GLY A 61 1.09 -8.83 -3.01
N ASP A 62 0.98 -9.78 -2.11
CA ASP A 62 2.02 -10.74 -1.77
C ASP A 62 1.55 -12.21 -1.93
N SER A 63 2.20 -13.13 -1.24
CA SER A 63 1.83 -14.55 -1.26
C SER A 63 0.42 -14.83 -0.75
N ILE A 64 -0.10 -14.02 0.18
CA ILE A 64 -1.47 -14.15 0.69
C ILE A 64 -2.46 -13.79 -0.43
N THR A 65 -2.22 -12.66 -1.12
CA THR A 65 -3.01 -12.26 -2.29
C THR A 65 -2.96 -13.32 -3.38
N ARG A 66 -1.77 -13.86 -3.66
CA ARG A 66 -1.59 -14.96 -4.62
C ARG A 66 -2.42 -16.19 -4.23
N ASN A 67 -2.49 -16.52 -2.94
CA ASN A 67 -3.21 -17.70 -2.47
C ASN A 67 -4.73 -17.58 -2.65
N TYR A 68 -5.31 -16.39 -2.45
CA TYR A 68 -6.75 -16.19 -2.64
C TYR A 68 -7.15 -15.77 -4.06
N TYR A 69 -6.20 -15.37 -4.91
CA TYR A 69 -6.45 -14.97 -6.30
C TYR A 69 -7.29 -15.98 -7.11
N PRO A 70 -7.04 -17.31 -7.05
CA PRO A 70 -7.85 -18.28 -7.81
C PRO A 70 -9.33 -18.22 -7.47
N GLU A 71 -9.67 -17.96 -6.22
CA GLU A 71 -11.07 -17.82 -5.79
C GLU A 71 -11.66 -16.50 -6.30
N VAL A 72 -10.91 -15.39 -6.27
CA VAL A 72 -11.37 -14.11 -6.86
C VAL A 72 -11.63 -14.29 -8.36
N GLN A 73 -10.72 -14.94 -9.09
CA GLN A 73 -10.88 -15.23 -10.51
C GLN A 73 -12.13 -16.07 -10.78
N ARG A 74 -12.37 -17.11 -9.95
CA ARG A 74 -13.55 -17.98 -10.05
C ARG A 74 -14.84 -17.20 -9.79
N GLN A 75 -14.85 -16.35 -8.76
CA GLN A 75 -16.02 -15.56 -8.37
C GLN A 75 -16.36 -14.48 -9.41
N LEU A 76 -15.36 -13.90 -10.05
CA LEU A 76 -15.53 -12.83 -11.03
C LEU A 76 -15.53 -13.35 -12.48
N SER A 77 -15.52 -14.67 -12.70
CA SER A 77 -15.69 -15.25 -14.05
C SER A 77 -16.97 -14.67 -14.68
N HIS A 78 -16.93 -14.24 -15.92
CA HIS A 78 -18.02 -13.53 -16.61
C HIS A 78 -18.39 -12.12 -16.05
N VAL A 79 -17.64 -11.59 -15.09
CA VAL A 79 -17.84 -10.24 -14.52
C VAL A 79 -16.67 -9.33 -14.84
N ALA A 80 -15.45 -9.85 -14.78
CA ALA A 80 -14.22 -9.11 -15.02
C ALA A 80 -13.08 -10.00 -15.51
N ASN A 81 -12.14 -9.42 -16.24
CA ASN A 81 -10.82 -10.01 -16.48
C ASN A 81 -9.96 -9.74 -15.25
N VAL A 82 -9.50 -10.76 -14.55
CA VAL A 82 -8.78 -10.61 -13.28
C VAL A 82 -7.28 -10.87 -13.49
N TYR A 83 -6.47 -9.85 -13.20
CA TYR A 83 -5.02 -9.88 -13.26
C TYR A 83 -4.43 -9.92 -11.85
N LEU A 84 -3.23 -10.42 -11.71
CA LEU A 84 -2.48 -10.45 -10.44
C LEU A 84 -1.04 -10.01 -10.66
N MET A 85 -0.58 -9.13 -9.80
CA MET A 85 0.84 -8.88 -9.54
C MET A 85 1.11 -9.09 -8.05
N ALA A 86 1.77 -10.20 -7.69
CA ALA A 86 2.18 -10.50 -6.34
C ALA A 86 3.70 -10.47 -6.22
N THR A 87 4.23 -9.85 -5.15
CA THR A 87 5.67 -9.68 -4.96
C THR A 87 6.05 -9.71 -3.48
N SER A 88 7.28 -10.15 -3.17
CA SER A 88 7.91 -9.97 -1.86
C SER A 88 8.46 -8.57 -1.64
N THR A 89 8.57 -7.75 -2.69
CA THR A 89 9.07 -6.38 -2.59
C THR A 89 8.09 -5.51 -1.80
N SER A 90 8.54 -4.93 -0.69
CA SER A 90 7.68 -4.17 0.22
C SER A 90 7.52 -2.70 -0.17
N VAL A 91 6.52 -2.03 0.43
CA VAL A 91 6.30 -0.57 0.31
C VAL A 91 7.55 0.24 0.61
N GLY A 92 8.39 -0.20 1.57
CA GLY A 92 9.64 0.49 1.92
C GLY A 92 10.72 0.45 0.84
N ASP A 93 10.62 -0.48 -0.11
CA ASP A 93 11.63 -0.69 -1.14
C ASP A 93 11.29 0.12 -2.42
N PRO A 94 12.21 0.96 -2.92
CA PRO A 94 11.96 1.78 -4.11
C PRO A 94 11.72 0.95 -5.39
N ARG A 95 12.15 -0.33 -5.44
CA ARG A 95 11.90 -1.22 -6.58
C ARG A 95 10.43 -1.50 -6.83
N LEU A 96 9.56 -1.41 -5.80
CA LEU A 96 8.14 -1.73 -5.95
C LEU A 96 7.46 -0.87 -7.03
N SER A 97 7.76 0.42 -7.06
CA SER A 97 7.20 1.33 -8.07
C SER A 97 7.64 0.98 -9.49
N HIS A 98 8.89 0.51 -9.67
CA HIS A 98 9.39 0.04 -10.96
C HIS A 98 8.71 -1.26 -11.39
N GLN A 99 8.56 -2.22 -10.47
CA GLN A 99 7.86 -3.49 -10.77
C GLN A 99 6.41 -3.24 -11.20
N LEU A 100 5.70 -2.32 -10.55
CA LEU A 100 4.35 -1.93 -10.94
C LEU A 100 4.31 -1.32 -12.36
N ALA A 101 5.26 -0.43 -12.67
CA ALA A 101 5.35 0.20 -13.99
C ALA A 101 5.69 -0.83 -15.09
N ASP A 102 6.62 -1.74 -14.82
CA ASP A 102 7.00 -2.81 -15.74
C ASP A 102 5.82 -3.75 -16.03
N PHE A 103 5.10 -4.17 -14.97
CA PHE A 103 3.88 -4.97 -15.11
C PHE A 103 2.82 -4.26 -15.96
N SER A 104 2.53 -3.00 -15.66
CA SER A 104 1.55 -2.22 -16.43
C SER A 104 1.93 -2.07 -17.88
N THR A 105 3.22 -1.88 -18.17
CA THR A 105 3.75 -1.79 -19.54
C THR A 105 3.61 -3.13 -20.27
N MET A 106 3.86 -4.23 -19.59
CA MET A 106 3.76 -5.58 -20.15
C MET A 106 2.31 -5.96 -20.47
N GLU A 107 1.36 -5.65 -19.57
CA GLU A 107 -0.05 -5.98 -19.77
C GLU A 107 -0.73 -5.03 -20.76
N ALA A 108 -0.36 -3.75 -20.77
CA ALA A 108 -0.84 -2.71 -21.68
C ALA A 108 -2.38 -2.63 -21.77
N VAL A 109 -3.07 -2.82 -20.64
CA VAL A 109 -4.54 -2.74 -20.53
C VAL A 109 -4.95 -1.70 -19.50
N PRO A 110 -6.09 -1.01 -19.67
CA PRO A 110 -6.63 -0.14 -18.61
C PRO A 110 -7.26 -1.01 -17.52
N PHE A 111 -7.01 -0.66 -16.26
CA PHE A 111 -7.66 -1.28 -15.10
C PHE A 111 -8.79 -0.37 -14.58
N GLN A 112 -9.96 -0.95 -14.30
CA GLN A 112 -11.12 -0.25 -13.74
C GLN A 112 -11.15 -0.34 -12.22
N VAL A 113 -10.62 -1.43 -11.65
CA VAL A 113 -10.52 -1.62 -10.20
C VAL A 113 -9.13 -2.15 -9.88
N VAL A 114 -8.49 -1.58 -8.84
CA VAL A 114 -7.26 -2.11 -8.24
C VAL A 114 -7.54 -2.48 -6.79
N HIS A 115 -7.46 -3.77 -6.49
CA HIS A 115 -7.53 -4.31 -5.13
C HIS A 115 -6.10 -4.58 -4.66
N PHE A 116 -5.65 -3.94 -3.56
CA PHE A 116 -4.25 -3.96 -3.22
C PHE A 116 -3.98 -4.13 -1.72
N ASN A 117 -2.87 -4.80 -1.40
CA ASN A 117 -2.22 -4.86 -0.09
C ASN A 117 -0.71 -4.90 -0.28
N ASN A 118 0.05 -4.38 0.66
CA ASN A 118 1.48 -4.67 0.81
C ASN A 118 1.92 -4.33 2.24
N GLY A 119 1.75 -5.24 3.18
CA GLY A 119 2.06 -5.03 4.59
C GLY A 119 2.80 -6.18 5.26
N MET A 120 2.88 -7.36 4.61
CA MET A 120 3.47 -8.56 5.22
C MET A 120 4.97 -8.74 4.93
N HIS A 121 5.56 -7.95 4.05
CA HIS A 121 6.97 -8.01 3.69
C HIS A 121 7.77 -6.78 4.14
N GLY A 122 9.11 -6.84 3.99
CA GLY A 122 10.03 -5.73 4.28
C GLY A 122 10.17 -5.45 5.77
N TRP A 123 10.37 -6.48 6.57
CA TRP A 123 10.53 -6.33 8.02
C TRP A 123 11.86 -5.66 8.42
N ALA A 124 12.78 -5.46 7.47
CA ALA A 124 13.99 -4.65 7.63
C ALA A 124 13.69 -3.12 7.62
N TYR A 125 12.52 -2.70 7.17
CA TYR A 125 12.06 -1.32 7.23
C TYR A 125 11.24 -1.10 8.50
N SER A 126 11.49 0.02 9.19
CA SER A 126 10.70 0.46 10.34
C SER A 126 9.31 0.94 9.91
N GLU A 127 8.40 1.06 10.87
CA GLU A 127 7.06 1.59 10.64
C GLU A 127 7.09 3.07 10.24
N ALA A 128 8.11 3.84 10.66
CA ALA A 128 8.34 5.22 10.19
C ALA A 128 8.74 5.25 8.71
N GLU A 129 9.62 4.33 8.27
CA GLU A 129 9.99 4.20 6.86
C GLU A 129 8.80 3.71 6.01
N TYR A 130 7.95 2.85 6.56
CA TYR A 130 6.70 2.42 5.91
C TYR A 130 5.75 3.61 5.73
N TRP A 131 5.55 4.44 6.78
CA TRP A 131 4.77 5.68 6.71
C TRP A 131 5.27 6.60 5.59
N ASP A 132 6.56 6.89 5.59
CA ASP A 132 7.17 7.79 4.61
C ASP A 132 7.12 7.27 3.17
N ALA A 133 7.07 5.94 2.97
CA ALA A 133 7.03 5.30 1.66
C ALA A 133 5.60 5.13 1.11
N PHE A 134 4.60 5.01 1.97
CA PHE A 134 3.23 4.67 1.58
C PHE A 134 2.62 5.65 0.55
N PRO A 135 2.81 6.98 0.64
CA PRO A 135 2.33 7.90 -0.40
C PRO A 135 2.91 7.63 -1.79
N SER A 136 4.19 7.23 -1.87
CA SER A 136 4.81 6.88 -3.16
C SER A 136 4.25 5.59 -3.73
N PHE A 137 3.90 4.63 -2.89
CA PHE A 137 3.21 3.42 -3.31
C PHE A 137 1.82 3.74 -3.89
N LEU A 138 1.02 4.56 -3.20
CA LEU A 138 -0.28 5.01 -3.73
C LEU A 138 -0.13 5.76 -5.06
N ALA A 139 0.87 6.64 -5.16
CA ALA A 139 1.15 7.36 -6.40
C ALA A 139 1.50 6.41 -7.56
N ALA A 140 2.29 5.35 -7.28
CA ALA A 140 2.63 4.33 -8.27
C ALA A 140 1.40 3.54 -8.73
N LEU A 141 0.50 3.16 -7.81
CA LEU A 141 -0.77 2.51 -8.14
C LEU A 141 -1.65 3.40 -9.03
N HIS A 142 -1.78 4.69 -8.68
CA HIS A 142 -2.52 5.64 -9.50
C HIS A 142 -1.89 5.86 -10.88
N ALA A 143 -0.57 5.83 -10.99
CA ALA A 143 0.14 5.99 -12.26
C ALA A 143 -0.13 4.83 -13.24
N ILE A 144 -0.23 3.59 -12.72
CA ILE A 144 -0.49 2.41 -13.56
C ILE A 144 -1.97 2.17 -13.87
N ALA A 145 -2.87 2.78 -13.09
CA ALA A 145 -4.31 2.61 -13.25
C ALA A 145 -5.05 3.97 -13.09
N PRO A 146 -4.80 4.94 -13.99
CA PRO A 146 -5.43 6.25 -13.90
C PRO A 146 -6.94 6.12 -14.09
N GLY A 147 -7.70 6.67 -13.13
CA GLY A 147 -9.18 6.64 -13.12
C GLY A 147 -9.79 5.34 -12.62
N ALA A 148 -8.98 4.39 -12.14
CA ALA A 148 -9.50 3.19 -11.48
C ALA A 148 -10.09 3.50 -10.11
N SER A 149 -11.04 2.69 -9.68
CA SER A 149 -11.47 2.60 -8.29
C SER A 149 -10.47 1.74 -7.50
N PHE A 150 -10.08 2.21 -6.29
CA PHE A 150 -9.12 1.51 -5.45
C PHE A 150 -9.79 0.88 -4.23
N ILE A 151 -9.34 -0.32 -3.89
CA ILE A 151 -9.78 -1.06 -2.70
C ILE A 151 -8.52 -1.52 -1.96
N TRP A 152 -8.32 -1.03 -0.74
CA TRP A 152 -7.23 -1.48 0.10
C TRP A 152 -7.66 -2.66 0.95
N ALA A 153 -6.95 -3.79 0.84
CA ALA A 153 -7.10 -4.93 1.73
C ALA A 153 -6.20 -4.75 2.96
N THR A 154 -6.75 -4.85 4.15
CA THR A 154 -5.97 -4.79 5.39
C THR A 154 -5.03 -6.00 5.49
N THR A 155 -3.80 -5.79 5.97
CA THR A 155 -2.84 -6.88 6.18
C THR A 155 -3.35 -7.81 7.27
N THR A 156 -3.40 -9.10 6.99
CA THR A 156 -3.90 -10.14 7.90
C THR A 156 -3.02 -10.28 9.15
N PRO A 157 -3.57 -10.72 10.29
CA PRO A 157 -2.76 -11.02 11.45
C PRO A 157 -1.80 -12.19 11.16
N VAL A 158 -0.79 -12.37 12.00
CA VAL A 158 0.04 -13.58 12.00
C VAL A 158 -0.42 -14.56 13.08
N LYS A 159 -0.25 -15.85 12.82
CA LYS A 159 -0.63 -16.91 13.77
C LYS A 159 0.21 -16.86 15.03
N VAL A 160 1.51 -16.62 14.84
CA VAL A 160 2.52 -16.53 15.92
C VAL A 160 3.51 -15.46 15.55
N ASP A 161 3.85 -14.60 16.50
CA ASP A 161 4.85 -13.55 16.30
C ASP A 161 6.24 -14.18 16.01
N ALA A 162 6.90 -13.71 14.96
CA ALA A 162 8.25 -14.11 14.57
C ALA A 162 9.21 -12.92 14.75
N VAL A 163 10.19 -13.04 15.62
CA VAL A 163 11.18 -11.99 15.89
C VAL A 163 12.59 -12.48 15.53
N PRO A 164 13.32 -11.77 14.68
CA PRO A 164 12.94 -10.60 13.90
C PRO A 164 12.01 -10.99 12.75
N GLY A 165 10.98 -10.18 12.47
CA GLY A 165 10.05 -10.45 11.38
C GLY A 165 8.63 -9.97 11.65
N PRO A 166 7.62 -10.66 11.12
CA PRO A 166 6.23 -10.29 11.31
C PRO A 166 5.78 -10.56 12.76
N THR A 167 5.22 -9.53 13.37
CA THR A 167 4.49 -9.62 14.65
C THR A 167 3.14 -8.94 14.52
N ASN A 168 2.14 -9.37 15.29
CA ASN A 168 0.83 -8.73 15.27
C ASN A 168 0.92 -7.25 15.61
N ALA A 169 1.76 -6.86 16.56
CA ALA A 169 1.98 -5.45 16.91
C ALA A 169 2.48 -4.62 15.70
N ARG A 170 3.38 -5.16 14.88
CA ARG A 170 3.88 -4.49 13.66
C ARG A 170 2.84 -4.48 12.55
N VAL A 171 2.09 -5.58 12.38
CA VAL A 171 0.96 -5.64 11.42
C VAL A 171 -0.07 -4.58 11.77
N ASP A 172 -0.48 -4.47 13.04
CA ASP A 172 -1.45 -3.48 13.52
C ASP A 172 -0.94 -2.05 13.30
N ALA A 173 0.34 -1.79 13.57
CA ALA A 173 0.97 -0.50 13.33
C ALA A 173 0.95 -0.14 11.83
N ARG A 174 1.32 -1.07 10.94
CA ARG A 174 1.27 -0.85 9.48
C ARG A 174 -0.15 -0.68 8.96
N ASN A 175 -1.11 -1.46 9.46
CA ASN A 175 -2.52 -1.27 9.12
C ASN A 175 -3.03 0.11 9.57
N SER A 176 -2.65 0.57 10.76
CA SER A 176 -3.01 1.90 11.26
C SER A 176 -2.40 3.02 10.42
N ILE A 177 -1.14 2.87 10.00
CA ILE A 177 -0.45 3.81 9.11
C ILE A 177 -1.17 3.86 7.76
N ALA A 178 -1.36 2.73 7.11
CA ALA A 178 -2.03 2.65 5.81
C ALA A 178 -3.43 3.26 5.89
N LEU A 179 -4.21 2.92 6.92
CA LEU A 179 -5.58 3.40 7.11
C LEU A 179 -5.69 4.93 7.14
N SER A 180 -4.70 5.66 7.65
CA SER A 180 -4.71 7.13 7.64
C SER A 180 -4.70 7.67 6.21
N PHE A 181 -3.79 7.18 5.36
CA PHE A 181 -3.71 7.59 3.95
C PHE A 181 -4.93 7.13 3.14
N ILE A 182 -5.44 5.92 3.41
CA ILE A 182 -6.60 5.33 2.74
C ILE A 182 -7.86 6.16 3.00
N LYS A 183 -8.08 6.59 4.26
CA LYS A 183 -9.21 7.45 4.62
C LYS A 183 -9.12 8.83 3.99
N ASP A 184 -7.93 9.44 4.02
CA ASP A 184 -7.70 10.76 3.42
C ASP A 184 -7.90 10.74 1.90
N ALA A 185 -7.58 9.62 1.24
CA ALA A 185 -7.79 9.42 -0.19
C ALA A 185 -9.21 8.96 -0.56
N GLY A 186 -10.08 8.65 0.41
CA GLY A 186 -11.43 8.13 0.15
C GLY A 186 -11.45 6.74 -0.47
N ILE A 187 -10.40 5.94 -0.27
CA ILE A 187 -10.26 4.60 -0.84
C ILE A 187 -11.10 3.60 -0.02
N SER A 188 -11.79 2.70 -0.70
CA SER A 188 -12.59 1.63 -0.08
C SER A 188 -11.71 0.63 0.66
N ILE A 189 -12.26 0.01 1.71
CA ILE A 189 -11.53 -0.93 2.56
C ILE A 189 -12.15 -2.33 2.45
N ASP A 190 -11.29 -3.32 2.21
CA ASP A 190 -11.57 -4.75 2.36
C ASP A 190 -10.89 -5.24 3.65
N ASP A 191 -11.66 -5.48 4.72
CA ASP A 191 -11.13 -5.84 6.04
C ASP A 191 -10.74 -7.32 6.12
N GLN A 192 -9.65 -7.70 5.45
CA GLN A 192 -9.06 -9.03 5.50
C GLN A 192 -8.49 -9.35 6.89
N HIS A 193 -7.98 -8.35 7.62
CA HIS A 193 -7.50 -8.51 8.99
C HIS A 193 -8.63 -8.95 9.92
N GLY A 194 -9.73 -8.20 9.92
CA GLY A 194 -10.88 -8.52 10.73
C GLY A 194 -11.53 -9.86 10.37
N LEU A 195 -11.52 -10.24 9.07
CA LEU A 195 -11.95 -11.56 8.64
C LEU A 195 -11.09 -12.65 9.30
N MET A 196 -9.77 -12.60 9.12
CA MET A 196 -8.88 -13.70 9.50
C MET A 196 -8.60 -13.76 11.01
N THR A 197 -8.77 -12.65 11.74
CA THR A 197 -8.74 -12.66 13.22
C THR A 197 -9.79 -13.60 13.81
N ARG A 198 -10.91 -13.80 13.13
CA ARG A 198 -11.99 -14.71 13.55
C ARG A 198 -11.80 -16.17 13.10
N HIS A 199 -10.73 -16.45 12.33
CA HIS A 199 -10.50 -17.74 11.68
C HIS A 199 -9.06 -18.24 11.88
N LEU A 200 -8.56 -18.19 13.12
CA LEU A 200 -7.20 -18.61 13.49
C LEU A 200 -6.94 -20.09 13.22
N ASP A 201 -7.97 -20.92 13.15
CA ASP A 201 -7.90 -22.34 12.77
C ASP A 201 -7.57 -22.56 11.30
N GLN A 202 -7.67 -21.52 10.47
CA GLN A 202 -7.42 -21.57 9.04
C GLN A 202 -5.95 -21.35 8.64
N TYR A 203 -5.05 -21.10 9.58
CA TYR A 203 -3.62 -20.95 9.28
C TYR A 203 -2.98 -22.28 8.86
N GLU A 204 -2.24 -22.25 7.74
CA GLU A 204 -1.33 -23.32 7.28
C GLU A 204 0.00 -23.23 8.04
N ASP A 205 0.61 -22.07 8.05
CA ASP A 205 1.86 -21.76 8.73
C ASP A 205 1.72 -20.47 9.58
N THR A 206 2.80 -19.69 9.71
CA THR A 206 2.82 -18.45 10.51
C THR A 206 1.98 -17.34 9.89
N VAL A 207 1.95 -17.25 8.56
CA VAL A 207 1.34 -16.12 7.82
C VAL A 207 0.32 -16.56 6.77
N HIS A 208 0.47 -17.78 6.22
CA HIS A 208 -0.38 -18.27 5.15
C HIS A 208 -1.57 -19.07 5.69
N PHE A 209 -2.60 -19.14 4.85
CA PHE A 209 -3.85 -19.79 5.17
C PHE A 209 -4.04 -21.07 4.35
N LYS A 210 -4.69 -22.05 4.96
CA LYS A 210 -5.18 -23.24 4.28
C LYS A 210 -6.12 -22.86 3.13
N THR A 211 -6.35 -23.77 2.21
CA THR A 211 -7.26 -23.57 1.07
C THR A 211 -8.62 -22.98 1.49
N ALA A 212 -9.22 -23.47 2.60
CA ALA A 212 -10.50 -22.94 3.07
C ALA A 212 -10.41 -21.47 3.51
N GLY A 213 -9.35 -21.08 4.21
CA GLY A 213 -9.11 -19.67 4.58
C GLY A 213 -8.87 -18.78 3.35
N ALA A 214 -8.08 -19.24 2.38
CA ALA A 214 -7.86 -18.53 1.12
C ALA A 214 -9.17 -18.36 0.32
N ILE A 215 -10.06 -19.37 0.32
CA ILE A 215 -11.39 -19.25 -0.29
C ILE A 215 -12.21 -18.16 0.41
N MET A 216 -12.23 -18.11 1.74
CA MET A 216 -12.95 -17.07 2.49
C MET A 216 -12.45 -15.67 2.14
N GLN A 217 -11.12 -15.49 2.10
CA GLN A 217 -10.49 -14.24 1.70
C GLN A 217 -10.84 -13.83 0.27
N GLY A 218 -10.76 -14.76 -0.67
CA GLY A 218 -11.09 -14.52 -2.08
C GLY A 218 -12.57 -14.19 -2.30
N GLN A 219 -13.47 -14.78 -1.53
CA GLN A 219 -14.90 -14.45 -1.57
C GLN A 219 -15.16 -13.02 -1.10
N GLN A 220 -14.54 -12.59 0.00
CA GLN A 220 -14.68 -11.23 0.50
C GLN A 220 -14.07 -10.21 -0.47
N ALA A 221 -12.88 -10.47 -1.00
CA ALA A 221 -12.23 -9.61 -1.99
C ALA A 221 -13.07 -9.49 -3.28
N ALA A 222 -13.60 -10.61 -3.79
CA ALA A 222 -14.47 -10.62 -4.97
C ALA A 222 -15.77 -9.83 -4.73
N GLN A 223 -16.34 -9.90 -3.53
CA GLN A 223 -17.53 -9.12 -3.17
C GLN A 223 -17.21 -7.61 -3.16
N SER A 224 -16.10 -7.20 -2.56
CA SER A 224 -15.65 -5.79 -2.54
C SER A 224 -15.42 -5.26 -3.95
N ILE A 225 -14.75 -6.03 -4.81
CA ILE A 225 -14.51 -5.69 -6.21
C ILE A 225 -15.83 -5.56 -6.98
N ARG A 226 -16.76 -6.51 -6.80
CA ARG A 226 -18.06 -6.49 -7.47
C ARG A 226 -18.88 -5.26 -7.08
N SER A 227 -18.85 -4.86 -5.81
CA SER A 227 -19.52 -3.65 -5.33
C SER A 227 -18.93 -2.39 -5.95
N SER A 228 -17.60 -2.30 -6.08
CA SER A 228 -16.91 -1.19 -6.75
C SER A 228 -17.30 -1.07 -8.22
N LEU A 229 -17.30 -2.19 -8.98
CA LEU A 229 -17.70 -2.22 -10.39
C LEU A 229 -19.15 -1.82 -10.64
N GLN A 230 -20.02 -1.88 -9.62
CA GLN A 230 -21.43 -1.46 -9.72
C GLN A 230 -21.64 0.02 -9.39
N SER A 231 -20.77 0.60 -8.56
CA SER A 231 -20.86 2.01 -8.15
C SER A 231 -20.43 2.97 -9.25
N ASP A 232 -19.65 2.50 -10.22
CA ASP A 232 -19.11 3.28 -11.34
C ASP A 232 -20.06 3.31 -12.57
N LYS A 233 -21.29 2.77 -12.43
CA LYS A 233 -22.36 2.81 -13.46
C LYS A 233 -23.41 3.86 -13.14
#